data_9be1e2604d51de2911d75532721b9dae
#
_entry.id   9be1e2604d51de2911d75532721b9dae
#
_cell.length_a   1.000
_cell.length_b   1.000
_cell.length_c   1.000
_cell.angle_alpha   90.00
_cell.angle_beta   90.00
_cell.angle_gamma   90.00
#
_symmetry.space_group_name_H-M   'P 1'
#
loop_
_entity.id
_entity.type
_entity.pdbx_description
1 polymer ?
#
loop_
_entity_poly.entity_id
_entity_poly.type
_entity_poly.pdbx_seq_one_letter_code
_entity_poly.pdbx_strand_id
1 'polypeptide(L)'
;FEYFENCQIKPWWSKLFNSKKEIINSNINPTHISRQQQTIVDALFGSFFCSVDKKTDMISVSVTTLDADVSAQIADLIRKRLQIYITQYRTNKSRKDVEYTRKIVAESRVQYIKAQQKYSAYCDANEDIGLMSFTQVRDRLENEMQMAYNMYQQSVQQMQLAQAKLQERTPIFVTIQPAAIPSKPSG
;
A
#
# COMPACT_ATOMS: atom_id res chain seq x y z
N PHE A 1 28.26 3.81 0.48
CA PHE A 1 29.42 3.17 -0.18
C PHE A 1 30.73 3.88 0.21
N GLU A 2 30.75 5.19 0.33
CA GLU A 2 31.90 5.96 0.86
C GLU A 2 32.22 5.62 2.32
N TYR A 3 31.25 5.11 3.07
CA TYR A 3 31.40 4.76 4.49
C TYR A 3 32.30 3.54 4.73
N PHE A 4 32.39 2.62 3.76
CA PHE A 4 33.26 1.43 3.89
C PHE A 4 34.75 1.71 3.60
N GLU A 5 35.05 2.82 2.92
CA GLU A 5 36.44 3.20 2.64
C GLU A 5 37.19 3.81 3.86
N ASN A 6 36.42 4.33 4.85
CA ASN A 6 37.01 4.99 6.03
C ASN A 6 37.19 4.08 7.25
N CYS A 7 36.79 2.81 7.19
CA CYS A 7 37.07 1.86 8.27
C CYS A 7 38.56 1.50 8.30
N GLN A 8 39.24 1.78 9.40
CA GLN A 8 40.69 1.51 9.59
C GLN A 8 41.07 0.02 9.53
N ILE A 9 40.12 -0.88 9.60
CA ILE A 9 40.31 -2.32 9.42
C ILE A 9 39.99 -2.65 7.97
N LYS A 10 41.03 -2.78 7.13
CA LYS A 10 40.83 -3.24 5.73
C LYS A 10 40.42 -4.71 5.74
N PRO A 11 39.16 -5.04 5.54
CA PRO A 11 38.73 -6.42 5.49
C PRO A 11 39.32 -7.11 4.25
N TRP A 12 39.42 -8.44 4.28
CA TRP A 12 40.01 -9.25 3.20
C TRP A 12 39.39 -8.95 1.80
N TRP A 13 38.17 -8.47 1.73
CA TRP A 13 37.48 -8.07 0.50
C TRP A 13 37.93 -6.68 0.00
N SER A 14 38.67 -5.85 0.76
CA SER A 14 39.19 -4.56 0.27
C SER A 14 40.18 -4.73 -0.88
N LYS A 15 40.78 -5.93 -1.03
CA LYS A 15 41.62 -6.30 -2.17
C LYS A 15 40.81 -6.50 -3.48
N LEU A 16 39.56 -6.78 -3.37
CA LEU A 16 38.63 -6.93 -4.54
C LEU A 16 38.17 -5.56 -5.09
N PHE A 17 38.25 -4.51 -4.30
CA PHE A 17 37.80 -3.16 -4.68
C PHE A 17 38.91 -2.23 -5.16
N ASN A 18 40.15 -2.69 -5.22
CA ASN A 18 41.30 -1.86 -5.60
C ASN A 18 41.51 -1.69 -7.10
N SER A 19 40.50 -2.08 -7.93
CA SER A 19 40.51 -1.76 -9.35
C SER A 19 39.53 -0.62 -9.63
N LYS A 20 40.10 0.58 -9.83
CA LYS A 20 39.51 1.80 -10.39
C LYS A 20 38.16 2.22 -9.79
N LYS A 21 38.14 3.42 -9.17
CA LYS A 21 36.92 4.21 -8.88
C LYS A 21 36.03 4.29 -10.11
N GLU A 22 35.18 3.31 -10.33
CA GLU A 22 33.97 3.50 -11.09
C GLU A 22 32.91 3.99 -10.11
N ILE A 23 32.51 5.25 -10.28
CA ILE A 23 31.34 5.84 -9.66
C ILE A 23 30.20 4.86 -9.94
N ILE A 24 29.78 4.12 -8.93
CA ILE A 24 28.64 3.20 -9.02
C ILE A 24 27.41 4.10 -9.19
N ASN A 25 27.01 4.28 -10.44
CA ASN A 25 25.78 4.97 -10.79
C ASN A 25 24.63 4.32 -10.00
N SER A 26 23.89 5.16 -9.28
CA SER A 26 22.82 4.80 -8.35
C SER A 26 21.60 4.07 -8.95
N ASN A 27 21.69 3.61 -10.19
CA ASN A 27 20.63 2.91 -10.89
C ASN A 27 20.93 1.40 -10.92
N ILE A 28 20.78 0.78 -9.73
CA ILE A 28 20.87 -0.69 -9.62
C ILE A 28 19.57 -1.27 -10.20
N ASN A 29 19.66 -1.86 -11.38
CA ASN A 29 18.56 -2.65 -11.92
C ASN A 29 18.46 -3.98 -11.15
N PRO A 30 17.36 -4.24 -10.43
CA PRO A 30 17.21 -5.46 -9.62
C PRO A 30 17.21 -6.75 -10.45
N THR A 31 17.03 -6.66 -11.77
CA THR A 31 17.03 -7.80 -12.70
C THR A 31 18.39 -8.11 -13.32
N HIS A 32 19.36 -7.17 -13.25
CA HIS A 32 20.71 -7.34 -13.78
C HIS A 32 21.75 -6.86 -12.76
N ILE A 33 22.07 -7.75 -11.83
CA ILE A 33 23.07 -7.49 -10.78
C ILE A 33 24.42 -8.03 -11.26
N SER A 34 25.45 -7.18 -11.24
CA SER A 34 26.85 -7.59 -11.52
C SER A 34 27.34 -8.57 -10.44
N ARG A 35 28.30 -9.45 -10.77
CA ARG A 35 28.93 -10.37 -9.79
C ARG A 35 29.45 -9.66 -8.55
N GLN A 36 30.05 -8.48 -8.71
CA GLN A 36 30.53 -7.67 -7.61
C GLN A 36 29.39 -7.14 -6.72
N GLN A 37 28.30 -6.70 -7.34
CA GLN A 37 27.09 -6.27 -6.63
C GLN A 37 26.43 -7.44 -5.90
N GLN A 38 26.42 -8.63 -6.50
CA GLN A 38 25.91 -9.85 -5.87
C GLN A 38 26.66 -10.18 -4.58
N THR A 39 27.99 -10.12 -4.60
CA THR A 39 28.82 -10.38 -3.41
C THR A 39 28.51 -9.39 -2.26
N ILE A 40 28.24 -8.13 -2.61
CA ILE A 40 27.84 -7.11 -1.60
C ILE A 40 26.46 -7.42 -1.05
N VAL A 41 25.53 -7.77 -1.91
CA VAL A 41 24.16 -8.15 -1.52
C VAL A 41 24.20 -9.36 -0.59
N ASP A 42 24.96 -10.40 -0.92
CA ASP A 42 25.10 -11.61 -0.10
C ASP A 42 25.73 -11.30 1.26
N ALA A 43 26.73 -10.42 1.29
CA ALA A 43 27.35 -9.96 2.54
C ALA A 43 26.35 -9.15 3.41
N LEU A 44 25.52 -8.31 2.79
CA LEU A 44 24.45 -7.59 3.48
C LEU A 44 23.37 -8.56 4.01
N PHE A 45 22.96 -9.55 3.23
CA PHE A 45 21.98 -10.56 3.69
C PHE A 45 22.51 -11.36 4.89
N GLY A 46 23.80 -11.63 4.97
CA GLY A 46 24.43 -12.28 6.12
C GLY A 46 24.52 -11.41 7.38
N SER A 47 24.37 -10.08 7.23
CA SER A 47 24.55 -9.13 8.32
C SER A 47 23.27 -8.79 9.08
N PHE A 48 22.10 -9.17 8.59
CA PHE A 48 20.85 -8.91 9.29
C PHE A 48 20.08 -10.20 9.60
N PHE A 49 19.43 -10.21 10.75
CA PHE A 49 18.58 -11.30 11.20
C PHE A 49 17.21 -10.74 11.58
N CYS A 50 16.16 -11.41 11.10
CA CYS A 50 14.79 -11.06 11.42
C CYS A 50 14.09 -12.28 12.03
N SER A 51 13.49 -12.12 13.20
CA SER A 51 12.70 -13.16 13.87
C SER A 51 11.31 -12.65 14.19
N VAL A 52 10.34 -13.56 14.15
CA VAL A 52 8.95 -13.29 14.49
C VAL A 52 8.56 -14.20 15.64
N ASP A 53 8.18 -13.63 16.77
CA ASP A 53 7.59 -14.38 17.87
C ASP A 53 6.08 -14.51 17.64
N LYS A 54 5.64 -15.74 17.38
CA LYS A 54 4.22 -16.04 17.10
C LYS A 54 3.30 -15.90 18.34
N LYS A 55 3.86 -15.83 19.55
CA LYS A 55 3.06 -15.70 20.78
C LYS A 55 2.72 -14.24 21.07
N THR A 56 3.67 -13.36 20.77
CA THR A 56 3.56 -11.93 21.08
C THR A 56 3.32 -11.09 19.83
N ASP A 57 3.32 -11.70 18.62
CA ASP A 57 3.29 -11.02 17.32
C ASP A 57 4.41 -9.98 17.17
N MET A 58 5.50 -10.15 17.93
CA MET A 58 6.63 -9.24 17.93
C MET A 58 7.63 -9.59 16.83
N ILE A 59 8.02 -8.59 16.06
CA ILE A 59 9.04 -8.70 15.03
C ILE A 59 10.32 -8.07 15.55
N SER A 60 11.38 -8.86 15.67
CA SER A 60 12.71 -8.41 16.07
C SER A 60 13.64 -8.38 14.86
N VAL A 61 14.29 -7.25 14.64
CA VAL A 61 15.27 -7.05 13.57
C VAL A 61 16.61 -6.73 14.24
N SER A 62 17.62 -7.53 13.98
CA SER A 62 19.00 -7.28 14.42
C SER A 62 19.91 -7.15 13.21
N VAL A 63 20.82 -6.18 13.26
CA VAL A 63 21.80 -5.90 12.20
C VAL A 63 23.16 -5.82 12.83
N THR A 64 24.12 -6.55 12.26
CA THR A 64 25.50 -6.57 12.70
C THR A 64 26.42 -6.11 11.57
N THR A 65 27.07 -4.97 11.73
CA THR A 65 28.04 -4.43 10.78
C THR A 65 29.31 -3.98 11.50
N LEU A 66 30.33 -3.64 10.74
CA LEU A 66 31.62 -3.17 11.30
C LEU A 66 31.52 -1.77 11.92
N ASP A 67 30.54 -0.99 11.51
CA ASP A 67 30.29 0.37 11.97
C ASP A 67 28.96 0.44 12.72
N ALA A 68 29.00 1.03 13.93
CA ALA A 68 27.85 1.14 14.82
C ALA A 68 26.74 2.05 14.25
N ASP A 69 27.13 3.17 13.62
CA ASP A 69 26.18 4.11 13.02
C ASP A 69 25.48 3.50 11.81
N VAL A 70 26.24 2.80 10.97
CA VAL A 70 25.70 2.09 9.79
C VAL A 70 24.72 1.00 10.21
N SER A 71 25.02 0.23 11.26
CA SER A 71 24.14 -0.82 11.76
C SER A 71 22.80 -0.27 12.23
N ALA A 72 22.80 0.85 12.96
CA ALA A 72 21.59 1.51 13.45
C ALA A 72 20.74 2.08 12.29
N GLN A 73 21.38 2.72 11.30
CA GLN A 73 20.69 3.25 10.13
C GLN A 73 20.05 2.14 9.27
N ILE A 74 20.75 1.05 9.03
CA ILE A 74 20.23 -0.10 8.28
C ILE A 74 19.07 -0.73 9.04
N ALA A 75 19.17 -0.93 10.35
CA ALA A 75 18.11 -1.49 11.18
C ALA A 75 16.82 -0.63 11.09
N ASP A 76 16.94 0.69 11.19
CA ASP A 76 15.81 1.61 11.08
C ASP A 76 15.20 1.61 9.66
N LEU A 77 16.04 1.56 8.63
CA LEU A 77 15.59 1.45 7.25
C LEU A 77 14.82 0.15 6.99
N ILE A 78 15.34 -0.99 7.46
CA ILE A 78 14.67 -2.29 7.34
C ILE A 78 13.35 -2.26 8.08
N ARG A 79 13.32 -1.75 9.32
CA ARG A 79 12.09 -1.59 10.11
C ARG A 79 11.02 -0.81 9.35
N LYS A 80 11.38 0.37 8.82
CA LYS A 80 10.46 1.22 8.04
C LYS A 80 9.95 0.51 6.78
N ARG A 81 10.83 -0.14 6.03
CA ARG A 81 10.46 -0.87 4.81
C ARG A 81 9.57 -2.07 5.10
N LEU A 82 9.87 -2.83 6.16
CA LEU A 82 9.08 -3.96 6.59
C LEU A 82 7.67 -3.52 7.01
N GLN A 83 7.55 -2.44 7.76
CA GLN A 83 6.26 -1.87 8.16
C GLN A 83 5.40 -1.50 6.94
N ILE A 84 5.99 -0.81 5.96
CA ILE A 84 5.31 -0.44 4.71
C ILE A 84 4.87 -1.71 3.95
N TYR A 85 5.78 -2.67 3.80
CA TYR A 85 5.51 -3.91 3.06
C TYR A 85 4.37 -4.72 3.68
N ILE A 86 4.41 -4.96 4.99
CA ILE A 86 3.35 -5.70 5.70
C ILE A 86 2.01 -4.98 5.59
N THR A 87 2.01 -3.64 5.76
CA THR A 87 0.79 -2.84 5.60
C THR A 87 0.22 -2.99 4.19
N GLN A 88 1.05 -2.84 3.17
CA GLN A 88 0.62 -2.99 1.77
C GLN A 88 0.11 -4.41 1.49
N TYR A 89 0.83 -5.42 1.95
CA TYR A 89 0.46 -6.82 1.75
C TYR A 89 -0.92 -7.13 2.39
N ARG A 90 -1.13 -6.73 3.64
CA ARG A 90 -2.39 -6.95 4.36
C ARG A 90 -3.57 -6.16 3.78
N THR A 91 -3.33 -4.94 3.29
CA THR A 91 -4.40 -4.05 2.82
C THR A 91 -4.63 -4.11 1.31
N ASN A 92 -3.78 -4.74 0.52
CA ASN A 92 -3.84 -4.71 -0.95
C ASN A 92 -5.19 -5.18 -1.50
N LYS A 93 -5.73 -6.30 -0.99
CA LYS A 93 -7.05 -6.80 -1.40
C LYS A 93 -8.15 -5.79 -1.04
N SER A 94 -8.19 -5.36 0.21
CA SER A 94 -9.22 -4.42 0.69
C SER A 94 -9.17 -3.06 0.00
N ARG A 95 -7.99 -2.59 -0.41
CA ARG A 95 -7.84 -1.37 -1.24
C ARG A 95 -8.47 -1.54 -2.62
N LYS A 96 -8.25 -2.69 -3.25
CA LYS A 96 -8.89 -3.02 -4.54
C LYS A 96 -10.41 -3.12 -4.41
N ASP A 97 -10.89 -3.71 -3.32
CA ASP A 97 -12.33 -3.81 -3.03
C ASP A 97 -12.96 -2.40 -2.88
N VAL A 98 -12.30 -1.48 -2.16
CA VAL A 98 -12.75 -0.08 -2.04
C VAL A 98 -12.74 0.64 -3.39
N GLU A 99 -11.71 0.44 -4.20
CA GLU A 99 -11.65 1.04 -5.54
C GLU A 99 -12.75 0.52 -6.45
N TYR A 100 -13.01 -0.78 -6.41
CA TYR A 100 -14.09 -1.41 -7.16
C TYR A 100 -15.48 -0.90 -6.73
N THR A 101 -15.76 -0.89 -5.43
CA THR A 101 -17.04 -0.38 -4.91
C THR A 101 -17.22 1.11 -5.21
N ARG A 102 -16.16 1.91 -5.22
CA ARG A 102 -16.20 3.33 -5.62
C ARG A 102 -16.66 3.49 -7.09
N LYS A 103 -16.18 2.62 -7.99
CA LYS A 103 -16.62 2.61 -9.39
C LYS A 103 -18.12 2.29 -9.50
N ILE A 104 -18.60 1.26 -8.77
CA ILE A 104 -20.01 0.90 -8.73
C ILE A 104 -20.88 2.07 -8.23
N VAL A 105 -20.44 2.77 -7.18
CA VAL A 105 -21.17 3.97 -6.68
C VAL A 105 -21.25 5.05 -7.75
N ALA A 106 -20.16 5.30 -8.48
CA ALA A 106 -20.17 6.29 -9.55
C ALA A 106 -21.12 5.92 -10.69
N GLU A 107 -21.10 4.65 -11.10
CA GLU A 107 -21.98 4.13 -12.15
C GLU A 107 -23.46 4.16 -11.74
N SER A 108 -23.79 3.68 -10.55
CA SER A 108 -25.16 3.68 -10.03
C SER A 108 -25.70 5.09 -9.83
N ARG A 109 -24.84 6.04 -9.41
CA ARG A 109 -25.21 7.46 -9.35
C ARG A 109 -25.58 8.03 -10.70
N VAL A 110 -24.80 7.72 -11.75
CA VAL A 110 -25.10 8.16 -13.12
C VAL A 110 -26.43 7.58 -13.60
N GLN A 111 -26.70 6.31 -13.31
CA GLN A 111 -27.98 5.67 -13.66
C GLN A 111 -29.14 6.33 -12.95
N TYR A 112 -29.02 6.60 -11.66
CA TYR A 112 -30.04 7.33 -10.89
C TYR A 112 -30.33 8.70 -11.47
N ILE A 113 -29.28 9.51 -11.76
CA ILE A 113 -29.44 10.85 -12.34
C ILE A 113 -30.13 10.78 -13.70
N LYS A 114 -29.80 9.80 -14.56
CA LYS A 114 -30.47 9.60 -15.85
C LYS A 114 -31.95 9.22 -15.68
N ALA A 115 -32.26 8.34 -14.74
CA ALA A 115 -33.65 7.96 -14.46
C ALA A 115 -34.43 9.15 -13.91
N GLN A 116 -33.85 9.95 -13.01
CA GLN A 116 -34.44 11.17 -12.48
C GLN A 116 -34.75 12.19 -13.60
N GLN A 117 -33.78 12.41 -14.51
CA GLN A 117 -33.91 13.33 -15.62
C GLN A 117 -35.02 12.89 -16.58
N LYS A 118 -35.13 11.59 -16.86
CA LYS A 118 -36.22 11.04 -17.67
C LYS A 118 -37.59 11.26 -17.02
N TYR A 119 -37.70 11.00 -15.73
CA TYR A 119 -38.91 11.20 -14.97
C TYR A 119 -39.33 12.68 -14.96
N SER A 120 -38.45 13.60 -14.61
CA SER A 120 -38.77 15.02 -14.55
C SER A 120 -39.12 15.59 -15.93
N ALA A 121 -38.35 15.26 -16.99
CA ALA A 121 -38.65 15.69 -18.35
C ALA A 121 -39.98 15.20 -18.84
N TYR A 122 -40.40 14.00 -18.46
CA TYR A 122 -41.72 13.48 -18.80
C TYR A 122 -42.83 14.22 -18.05
N CYS A 123 -42.67 14.50 -16.77
CA CYS A 123 -43.61 15.28 -15.96
C CYS A 123 -43.77 16.70 -16.51
N ASP A 124 -42.66 17.38 -16.80
CA ASP A 124 -42.64 18.76 -17.33
C ASP A 124 -43.33 18.87 -18.70
N ALA A 125 -43.15 17.84 -19.55
CA ALA A 125 -43.77 17.82 -20.88
C ALA A 125 -45.29 17.49 -20.86
N ASN A 126 -45.83 16.96 -19.76
CA ASN A 126 -47.21 16.44 -19.69
C ASN A 126 -47.97 16.96 -18.46
N GLU A 127 -47.66 18.17 -17.97
CA GLU A 127 -48.19 18.74 -16.74
C GLU A 127 -49.72 18.81 -16.70
N ASP A 128 -50.37 19.06 -17.87
CA ASP A 128 -51.84 19.26 -17.98
C ASP A 128 -52.62 18.05 -18.48
N ILE A 129 -51.99 16.88 -18.66
CA ILE A 129 -52.65 15.74 -19.32
C ILE A 129 -53.11 14.68 -18.30
N GLY A 130 -54.42 14.68 -17.99
CA GLY A 130 -55.05 13.72 -17.08
C GLY A 130 -55.43 12.35 -17.68
N LEU A 131 -54.88 11.99 -18.84
CA LEU A 131 -55.20 10.69 -19.47
C LEU A 131 -54.52 9.51 -18.78
N MET A 132 -55.24 8.39 -18.64
CA MET A 132 -54.80 7.19 -17.94
C MET A 132 -53.51 6.60 -18.53
N SER A 133 -53.24 6.74 -19.82
CA SER A 133 -52.01 6.30 -20.48
C SER A 133 -50.80 7.07 -20.04
N PHE A 134 -50.94 8.36 -19.73
CA PHE A 134 -49.84 9.22 -19.22
C PHE A 134 -49.51 8.89 -17.79
N THR A 135 -50.49 8.60 -16.93
CA THR A 135 -50.23 8.19 -15.54
C THR A 135 -49.46 6.87 -15.48
N GLN A 136 -49.80 5.89 -16.34
CA GLN A 136 -49.05 4.62 -16.40
C GLN A 136 -47.60 4.79 -16.78
N VAL A 137 -47.28 5.67 -17.74
CA VAL A 137 -45.87 5.95 -18.13
C VAL A 137 -45.12 6.69 -17.02
N ARG A 138 -45.75 7.68 -16.39
CA ARG A 138 -45.22 8.40 -15.26
C ARG A 138 -44.87 7.44 -14.12
N ASP A 139 -45.82 6.59 -13.72
CA ASP A 139 -45.64 5.64 -12.62
C ASP A 139 -44.53 4.61 -12.92
N ARG A 140 -44.41 4.20 -14.20
CA ARG A 140 -43.30 3.35 -14.64
C ARG A 140 -41.93 4.05 -14.49
N LEU A 141 -41.83 5.32 -14.93
CA LEU A 141 -40.59 6.11 -14.85
C LEU A 141 -40.23 6.43 -13.39
N GLU A 142 -41.25 6.67 -12.55
CA GLU A 142 -41.06 6.85 -11.11
C GLU A 142 -40.49 5.59 -10.45
N ASN A 143 -41.05 4.42 -10.78
CA ASN A 143 -40.58 3.12 -10.32
C ASN A 143 -39.13 2.85 -10.79
N GLU A 144 -38.78 3.20 -12.05
CA GLU A 144 -37.43 3.07 -12.59
C GLU A 144 -36.46 3.96 -11.82
N MET A 145 -36.82 5.20 -11.56
CA MET A 145 -36.05 6.14 -10.75
C MET A 145 -35.87 5.62 -9.33
N GLN A 146 -36.93 5.12 -8.68
CA GLN A 146 -36.88 4.58 -7.33
C GLN A 146 -35.99 3.33 -7.24
N MET A 147 -36.05 2.43 -8.22
CA MET A 147 -35.12 1.28 -8.29
C MET A 147 -33.69 1.73 -8.46
N ALA A 148 -33.41 2.69 -9.34
CA ALA A 148 -32.05 3.23 -9.53
C ALA A 148 -31.56 3.92 -8.27
N TYR A 149 -32.40 4.63 -7.54
CA TYR A 149 -32.05 5.23 -6.23
C TYR A 149 -31.72 4.16 -5.19
N ASN A 150 -32.51 3.11 -5.08
CA ASN A 150 -32.26 2.01 -4.14
C ASN A 150 -30.93 1.30 -4.46
N MET A 151 -30.63 1.07 -5.74
CA MET A 151 -29.35 0.51 -6.17
C MET A 151 -28.18 1.44 -5.81
N TYR A 152 -28.33 2.74 -6.00
CA TYR A 152 -27.33 3.73 -5.59
C TYR A 152 -27.11 3.69 -4.08
N GLN A 153 -28.16 3.70 -3.26
CA GLN A 153 -28.07 3.62 -1.80
C GLN A 153 -27.38 2.33 -1.34
N GLN A 154 -27.72 1.20 -1.93
CA GLN A 154 -27.08 -0.08 -1.63
C GLN A 154 -25.58 -0.07 -1.99
N SER A 155 -25.20 0.52 -3.11
CA SER A 155 -23.80 0.63 -3.51
C SER A 155 -23.00 1.54 -2.57
N VAL A 156 -23.59 2.62 -2.06
CA VAL A 156 -22.97 3.49 -1.05
C VAL A 156 -22.72 2.72 0.25
N GLN A 157 -23.70 1.93 0.71
CA GLN A 157 -23.54 1.08 1.89
C GLN A 157 -22.41 0.05 1.70
N GLN A 158 -22.34 -0.59 0.54
CA GLN A 158 -21.26 -1.53 0.23
C GLN A 158 -19.89 -0.85 0.24
N MET A 159 -19.77 0.37 -0.28
CA MET A 159 -18.53 1.14 -0.24
C MET A 159 -18.13 1.47 1.20
N GLN A 160 -19.07 1.86 2.07
CA GLN A 160 -18.80 2.13 3.49
C GLN A 160 -18.30 0.86 4.21
N LEU A 161 -18.91 -0.29 3.94
CA LEU A 161 -18.46 -1.58 4.49
C LEU A 161 -17.07 -1.96 3.99
N ALA A 162 -16.76 -1.72 2.71
CA ALA A 162 -15.43 -1.96 2.17
C ALA A 162 -14.37 -1.04 2.83
N GLN A 163 -14.71 0.22 3.09
CA GLN A 163 -13.84 1.16 3.81
C GLN A 163 -13.60 0.72 5.26
N ALA A 164 -14.65 0.29 5.96
CA ALA A 164 -14.52 -0.23 7.32
C ALA A 164 -13.60 -1.47 7.37
N LYS A 165 -13.75 -2.41 6.43
CA LYS A 165 -12.85 -3.57 6.29
C LYS A 165 -11.41 -3.18 5.99
N LEU A 166 -11.18 -2.12 5.21
CA LEU A 166 -9.84 -1.62 4.95
C LEU A 166 -9.20 -1.08 6.23
N GLN A 167 -9.94 -0.32 7.04
CA GLN A 167 -9.46 0.19 8.32
C GLN A 167 -9.14 -0.94 9.29
N GLU A 168 -10.03 -1.93 9.41
CA GLU A 168 -9.83 -3.11 10.27
C GLU A 168 -8.56 -3.90 9.88
N ARG A 169 -8.29 -4.03 8.59
CA ARG A 169 -7.11 -4.76 8.08
C ARG A 169 -5.83 -3.95 8.08
N THR A 170 -5.89 -2.65 8.36
CA THR A 170 -4.71 -1.81 8.43
C THR A 170 -4.00 -2.05 9.78
N PRO A 171 -2.82 -2.71 9.79
CA PRO A 171 -2.14 -3.02 11.03
C PRO A 171 -1.60 -1.73 11.68
N ILE A 172 -1.72 -1.67 12.99
CA ILE A 172 -1.09 -0.63 13.81
C ILE A 172 0.25 -1.20 14.30
N PHE A 173 1.36 -0.56 13.92
CA PHE A 173 2.69 -0.92 14.39
C PHE A 173 3.13 0.00 15.50
N VAL A 174 3.54 -0.59 16.61
CA VAL A 174 4.15 0.14 17.72
C VAL A 174 5.61 -0.26 17.81
N THR A 175 6.52 0.72 17.79
CA THR A 175 7.94 0.46 17.99
C THR A 175 8.21 0.36 19.48
N ILE A 176 8.54 -0.84 19.96
CA ILE A 176 8.85 -1.09 21.37
C ILE A 176 10.26 -0.60 21.67
N GLN A 177 11.22 -0.95 20.81
CA GLN A 177 12.62 -0.54 20.93
C GLN A 177 13.10 0.05 19.60
N PRO A 178 13.44 1.32 19.53
CA PRO A 178 14.05 1.91 18.34
C PRO A 178 15.47 1.38 18.12
N ALA A 179 15.95 1.46 16.89
CA ALA A 179 17.36 1.18 16.62
C ALA A 179 18.24 2.19 17.36
N ALA A 180 19.15 1.69 18.16
CA ALA A 180 20.11 2.51 18.92
C ALA A 180 21.54 2.16 18.49
N ILE A 181 22.41 3.17 18.53
CA ILE A 181 23.84 2.98 18.25
C ILE A 181 24.42 2.20 19.43
N PRO A 182 25.02 1.00 19.22
CA PRO A 182 25.61 0.22 20.30
C PRO A 182 26.87 0.92 20.84
N SER A 183 26.98 0.98 22.15
CA SER A 183 28.13 1.55 22.83
C SER A 183 29.29 0.55 23.00
N LYS A 184 29.03 -0.74 22.76
CA LYS A 184 30.02 -1.83 22.87
C LYS A 184 29.91 -2.76 21.68
N PRO A 185 31.02 -3.31 21.15
CA PRO A 185 30.93 -4.33 20.10
C PRO A 185 30.19 -5.55 20.61
N SER A 186 29.35 -6.13 19.77
CA SER A 186 28.75 -7.45 19.98
C SER A 186 29.86 -8.47 19.68
N GLY A 187 30.39 -9.11 20.70
CA GLY A 187 31.35 -10.21 20.55
C GLY A 187 30.72 -11.43 19.92
#